data_3bdb963f85850af25d5b81f752f38034
#
_entry.id   3bdb963f85850af25d5b81f752f38034
#
_cell.length_a   1.000
_cell.length_b   1.000
_cell.length_c   1.000
_cell.angle_alpha   90.00
_cell.angle_beta   90.00
_cell.angle_gamma   90.00
#
_symmetry.space_group_name_H-M   'P 1'
#
loop_
_entity.id
_entity.type
_entity.pdbx_description
1 polymer ?
#
loop_
_entity_poly.entity_id
_entity_poly.type
_entity_poly.pdbx_seq_one_letter_code
_entity_poly.pdbx_strand_id
1 'polypeptide(L)'
;MSYKLSIVKNKMMKRIINILILLCCIASLSSCGNSTEERSRVLKIYNWADYIDEDVLAEFPDWYKQQTGEDLRIIYQVFDINEIMLTKIERGHEDFDVVCPSEYIIERMLRKDLLLPIDRNFGRTPDYIPNVSPYIRHELNKTSQPERQTEDYAVPYMWGTAGILFNKKFITPEEASTWNILWTPKNRSKILMKDSYRDAYGTAIIYAHARELADSTVTVEQLMNDNSPQAIALAEKYLKEMKPNIAGWEADFGKEMMTKNKAWINFTWSGDAVWAIEEADAVGVELDYTVPREGSNIWYDGWVIPKYAGNPKAAAYFINYLCRPDIALRNMDAIGYVSAVATPEIMEAKRDTAIATRSDLSYFFGEGVGADSLQINPVQYPDRKVVERCAMIRDFGNRTELVLEMWSRVKGDNLNTGIVLLIFSVFGVLFVWLVYGKIRKYRQKQRRHRRRRRR
;
A
#
# COMPACT_ATOMS: atom_id res chain seq x y z
N MET A 1 63.77 -36.70 25.42
CA MET A 1 62.45 -37.01 26.01
C MET A 1 61.42 -35.95 25.68
N SER A 2 61.75 -34.69 25.46
CA SER A 2 60.87 -33.56 25.18
C SER A 2 60.12 -33.63 23.83
N TYR A 3 60.71 -34.15 22.74
CA TYR A 3 60.15 -34.16 21.39
C TYR A 3 58.98 -35.17 21.21
N LYS A 4 58.98 -36.28 21.92
CA LYS A 4 57.88 -37.28 21.89
C LYS A 4 56.62 -36.78 22.60
N LEU A 5 56.75 -35.95 23.66
CA LEU A 5 55.65 -35.36 24.40
C LEU A 5 54.87 -34.30 23.52
N SER A 6 55.60 -33.52 22.68
CA SER A 6 55.01 -32.52 21.79
C SER A 6 54.14 -33.17 20.69
N ILE A 7 54.57 -34.29 20.11
CA ILE A 7 53.83 -35.01 19.08
C ILE A 7 52.56 -35.64 19.64
N VAL A 8 52.60 -36.16 20.85
CA VAL A 8 51.41 -36.75 21.53
C VAL A 8 50.37 -35.66 21.85
N LYS A 9 50.82 -34.48 22.36
CA LYS A 9 49.95 -33.33 22.63
C LYS A 9 49.27 -32.83 21.36
N ASN A 10 49.98 -32.71 20.23
CA ASN A 10 49.42 -32.29 18.95
C ASN A 10 48.40 -33.30 18.38
N LYS A 11 48.65 -34.61 18.52
CA LYS A 11 47.66 -35.62 18.08
C LYS A 11 46.41 -35.62 18.97
N MET A 12 46.55 -35.41 20.28
CA MET A 12 45.43 -35.32 21.20
C MET A 12 44.59 -34.06 20.94
N MET A 13 45.25 -32.92 20.71
CA MET A 13 44.56 -31.64 20.37
C MET A 13 43.81 -31.73 19.05
N LYS A 14 44.37 -32.36 18.00
CA LYS A 14 43.64 -32.60 16.73
C LYS A 14 42.43 -33.51 16.91
N ARG A 15 42.52 -34.54 17.78
CA ARG A 15 41.37 -35.40 18.08
C ARG A 15 40.26 -34.65 18.82
N ILE A 16 40.62 -33.80 19.79
CA ILE A 16 39.66 -32.96 20.52
C ILE A 16 38.95 -31.96 19.57
N ILE A 17 39.71 -31.33 18.69
CA ILE A 17 39.18 -30.38 17.68
C ILE A 17 38.20 -31.11 16.72
N ASN A 18 38.57 -32.30 16.25
CA ASN A 18 37.68 -33.08 15.37
C ASN A 18 36.41 -33.56 16.09
N ILE A 19 36.49 -33.91 17.38
CA ILE A 19 35.31 -34.26 18.19
C ILE A 19 34.42 -33.03 18.42
N LEU A 20 34.99 -31.85 18.67
CA LEU A 20 34.25 -30.59 18.80
C LEU A 20 33.57 -30.20 17.50
N ILE A 21 34.23 -30.34 16.34
CA ILE A 21 33.64 -30.09 15.02
C ILE A 21 32.49 -31.09 14.77
N LEU A 22 32.65 -32.36 15.10
CA LEU A 22 31.60 -33.37 14.94
C LEU A 22 30.41 -33.09 15.85
N LEU A 23 30.63 -32.65 17.09
CA LEU A 23 29.58 -32.23 18.03
C LEU A 23 28.85 -30.96 17.55
N CYS A 24 29.57 -29.98 16.98
CA CYS A 24 28.97 -28.81 16.36
C CYS A 24 28.11 -29.18 15.12
N CYS A 25 28.57 -30.12 14.28
CA CYS A 25 27.82 -30.62 13.14
C CYS A 25 26.55 -31.39 13.55
N ILE A 26 26.63 -32.18 14.63
CA ILE A 26 25.47 -32.90 15.19
C ILE A 26 24.47 -31.92 15.83
N ALA A 27 24.94 -30.89 16.52
CA ALA A 27 24.08 -29.84 17.08
C ALA A 27 23.38 -29.02 15.98
N SER A 28 24.03 -28.80 14.82
CA SER A 28 23.45 -28.12 13.67
C SER A 28 22.36 -28.96 12.97
N LEU A 29 22.47 -30.29 13.01
CA LEU A 29 21.49 -31.19 12.42
C LEU A 29 20.25 -31.39 13.30
N SER A 30 20.34 -31.15 14.62
CA SER A 30 19.20 -31.23 15.54
C SER A 30 18.31 -29.98 15.51
N SER A 31 18.75 -28.88 14.89
CA SER A 31 17.99 -27.63 14.78
C SER A 31 16.97 -27.62 13.62
N CYS A 32 17.02 -28.58 12.69
CA CYS A 32 16.13 -28.59 11.52
C CYS A 32 14.76 -29.27 11.76
N GLY A 33 14.53 -29.90 12.91
CA GLY A 33 13.28 -30.64 13.19
C GLY A 33 12.13 -29.79 13.72
N ASN A 34 12.42 -28.64 14.37
CA ASN A 34 11.38 -27.81 15.02
C ASN A 34 10.84 -26.67 14.14
N SER A 35 11.44 -26.39 12.98
CA SER A 35 11.09 -25.18 12.20
C SER A 35 9.73 -25.26 11.49
N THR A 36 9.32 -26.43 11.05
CA THR A 36 8.05 -26.62 10.35
C THR A 36 6.85 -26.62 11.28
N GLU A 37 6.98 -27.24 12.44
CA GLU A 37 5.91 -27.26 13.45
C GLU A 37 5.72 -25.88 14.09
N GLU A 38 6.82 -25.16 14.33
CA GLU A 38 6.78 -23.78 14.81
C GLU A 38 6.20 -22.81 13.77
N ARG A 39 6.47 -23.01 12.46
CA ARG A 39 5.96 -22.18 11.37
C ARG A 39 4.44 -22.26 11.19
N SER A 40 3.85 -23.42 11.42
CA SER A 40 2.38 -23.62 11.37
C SER A 40 1.63 -22.89 12.51
N ARG A 41 2.32 -22.47 13.56
CA ARG A 41 1.78 -21.66 14.66
C ARG A 41 2.01 -20.17 14.50
N VAL A 42 2.47 -19.73 13.35
CA VAL A 42 2.73 -18.33 13.05
C VAL A 42 1.87 -17.89 11.88
N LEU A 43 1.22 -16.73 12.01
CA LEU A 43 0.56 -16.01 10.93
C LEU A 43 1.39 -14.78 10.58
N LYS A 44 1.97 -14.74 9.38
CA LYS A 44 2.70 -13.59 8.86
C LYS A 44 1.78 -12.74 7.99
N ILE A 45 1.47 -11.55 8.50
CA ILE A 45 0.60 -10.58 7.83
C ILE A 45 1.45 -9.49 7.22
N TYR A 46 1.16 -9.09 5.98
CA TYR A 46 1.81 -7.98 5.31
C TYR A 46 0.75 -7.03 4.77
N ASN A 47 0.64 -5.85 5.36
CA ASN A 47 -0.44 -4.89 5.14
C ASN A 47 0.11 -3.48 4.90
N TRP A 48 -0.76 -2.55 4.54
CA TRP A 48 -0.45 -1.13 4.55
C TRP A 48 -0.18 -0.63 5.97
N ALA A 49 0.58 0.44 6.11
CA ALA A 49 0.71 1.14 7.38
C ALA A 49 -0.65 1.73 7.80
N ASP A 50 -0.92 1.73 9.12
CA ASP A 50 -2.14 2.31 9.73
C ASP A 50 -3.47 1.81 9.08
N TYR A 51 -3.55 0.53 8.74
CA TYR A 51 -4.65 -0.02 7.95
C TYR A 51 -5.38 -1.20 8.60
N ILE A 52 -5.31 -1.30 9.91
CA ILE A 52 -6.04 -2.25 10.75
C ILE A 52 -6.09 -1.75 12.19
N ASP A 53 -7.16 -2.02 12.91
CA ASP A 53 -7.26 -1.82 14.36
C ASP A 53 -6.29 -2.78 15.08
N GLU A 54 -5.36 -2.23 15.86
CA GLU A 54 -4.36 -3.02 16.59
C GLU A 54 -4.98 -3.96 17.62
N ASP A 55 -6.10 -3.58 18.24
CA ASP A 55 -6.83 -4.43 19.19
C ASP A 55 -7.49 -5.61 18.47
N VAL A 56 -8.08 -5.39 17.29
CA VAL A 56 -8.61 -6.46 16.42
C VAL A 56 -7.52 -7.46 16.06
N LEU A 57 -6.34 -6.95 15.74
CA LEU A 57 -5.18 -7.78 15.41
C LEU A 57 -4.70 -8.59 16.63
N ALA A 58 -4.65 -7.97 17.81
CA ALA A 58 -4.21 -8.60 19.06
C ALA A 58 -5.19 -9.67 19.56
N GLU A 59 -6.49 -9.52 19.34
CA GLU A 59 -7.54 -10.47 19.76
C GLU A 59 -7.65 -11.70 18.85
N PHE A 60 -7.20 -11.60 17.60
CA PHE A 60 -7.36 -12.69 16.63
C PHE A 60 -6.76 -14.04 17.09
N PRO A 61 -5.56 -14.12 17.69
CA PRO A 61 -5.00 -15.39 18.17
C PRO A 61 -5.89 -16.12 19.17
N ASP A 62 -6.51 -15.40 20.10
CA ASP A 62 -7.41 -15.98 21.09
C ASP A 62 -8.71 -16.47 20.46
N TRP A 63 -9.27 -15.68 19.53
CA TRP A 63 -10.42 -16.09 18.74
C TRP A 63 -10.10 -17.34 17.88
N TYR A 64 -8.95 -17.37 17.20
CA TYR A 64 -8.51 -18.50 16.39
C TYR A 64 -8.39 -19.78 17.24
N LYS A 65 -7.79 -19.67 18.44
CA LYS A 65 -7.68 -20.77 19.39
C LYS A 65 -9.04 -21.29 19.86
N GLN A 66 -10.01 -20.40 20.11
CA GLN A 66 -11.39 -20.80 20.46
C GLN A 66 -12.06 -21.58 19.32
N GLN A 67 -11.79 -21.24 18.07
CA GLN A 67 -12.41 -21.88 16.91
C GLN A 67 -11.74 -23.21 16.55
N THR A 68 -10.41 -23.30 16.67
CA THR A 68 -9.60 -24.41 16.14
C THR A 68 -8.95 -25.29 17.22
N GLY A 69 -8.79 -24.77 18.43
CA GLY A 69 -7.99 -25.37 19.49
C GLY A 69 -6.47 -25.18 19.35
N GLU A 70 -6.02 -24.47 18.30
CA GLU A 70 -4.61 -24.28 17.97
C GLU A 70 -4.10 -22.93 18.48
N ASP A 71 -2.87 -22.91 19.04
CA ASP A 71 -2.21 -21.67 19.41
C ASP A 71 -1.63 -20.99 18.16
N LEU A 72 -1.72 -19.65 18.11
CA LEU A 72 -1.23 -18.85 17.00
C LEU A 72 -0.48 -17.62 17.51
N ARG A 73 0.61 -17.26 16.82
CA ARG A 73 1.35 -16.01 17.01
C ARG A 73 1.36 -15.21 15.73
N ILE A 74 1.11 -13.90 15.82
CA ILE A 74 1.15 -13.00 14.68
C ILE A 74 2.54 -12.38 14.53
N ILE A 75 3.00 -12.29 13.27
CA ILE A 75 4.07 -11.40 12.82
C ILE A 75 3.45 -10.43 11.83
N TYR A 76 3.34 -9.16 12.24
CA TYR A 76 2.78 -8.10 11.42
C TYR A 76 3.87 -7.24 10.82
N GLN A 77 3.82 -7.02 9.52
CA GLN A 77 4.73 -6.16 8.77
C GLN A 77 3.93 -5.22 7.88
N VAL A 78 4.51 -4.06 7.56
CA VAL A 78 3.86 -3.06 6.73
C VAL A 78 4.62 -2.74 5.46
N PHE A 79 3.89 -2.23 4.46
CA PHE A 79 4.43 -1.68 3.22
C PHE A 79 3.70 -0.39 2.86
N ASP A 80 4.36 0.45 2.06
CA ASP A 80 3.81 1.73 1.59
C ASP A 80 3.58 1.73 0.07
N ILE A 81 4.13 0.74 -0.65
CA ILE A 81 4.09 0.67 -2.11
C ILE A 81 3.80 -0.77 -2.54
N ASN A 82 2.72 -0.94 -3.31
CA ASN A 82 2.27 -2.23 -3.86
C ASN A 82 3.39 -2.98 -4.62
N GLU A 83 4.19 -2.29 -5.43
CA GLU A 83 5.23 -2.90 -6.26
C GLU A 83 6.41 -3.44 -5.45
N ILE A 84 6.72 -2.79 -4.31
CA ILE A 84 7.74 -3.28 -3.37
C ILE A 84 7.25 -4.55 -2.70
N MET A 85 6.01 -4.55 -2.21
CA MET A 85 5.37 -5.73 -1.63
C MET A 85 5.37 -6.89 -2.63
N LEU A 86 4.90 -6.66 -3.86
CA LEU A 86 4.85 -7.67 -4.90
C LEU A 86 6.24 -8.25 -5.23
N THR A 87 7.27 -7.40 -5.28
CA THR A 87 8.65 -7.83 -5.54
C THR A 87 9.16 -8.81 -4.49
N LYS A 88 8.83 -8.61 -3.21
CA LYS A 88 9.20 -9.53 -2.13
C LYS A 88 8.56 -10.91 -2.32
N ILE A 89 7.30 -10.94 -2.76
CA ILE A 89 6.59 -12.20 -3.01
C ILE A 89 7.08 -12.85 -4.30
N GLU A 90 7.13 -12.12 -5.40
CA GLU A 90 7.42 -12.66 -6.73
C GLU A 90 8.87 -13.09 -6.89
N ARG A 91 9.83 -12.27 -6.42
CA ARG A 91 11.27 -12.52 -6.57
C ARG A 91 11.92 -13.03 -5.30
N GLY A 92 11.48 -12.52 -4.15
CA GLY A 92 12.01 -12.91 -2.84
C GLY A 92 11.47 -14.24 -2.34
N HIS A 93 10.32 -14.69 -2.86
CA HIS A 93 9.60 -15.88 -2.40
C HIS A 93 9.38 -15.84 -0.87
N GLU A 94 9.18 -14.61 -0.33
CA GLU A 94 8.93 -14.45 1.11
C GLU A 94 7.62 -15.16 1.49
N ASP A 95 7.65 -15.84 2.63
CA ASP A 95 6.60 -16.73 3.13
C ASP A 95 5.52 -15.99 3.93
N PHE A 96 5.06 -14.84 3.44
CA PHE A 96 3.87 -14.19 3.99
C PHE A 96 2.65 -15.10 3.84
N ASP A 97 1.80 -15.13 4.88
CA ASP A 97 0.59 -15.96 4.87
C ASP A 97 -0.59 -15.21 4.30
N VAL A 98 -0.68 -13.91 4.57
CA VAL A 98 -1.77 -13.06 4.10
C VAL A 98 -1.26 -11.67 3.79
N VAL A 99 -1.71 -11.10 2.68
CA VAL A 99 -1.31 -9.79 2.18
C VAL A 99 -2.56 -9.03 1.71
N CYS A 100 -2.56 -7.70 1.84
CA CYS A 100 -3.68 -6.84 1.43
C CYS A 100 -3.28 -5.89 0.29
N PRO A 101 -3.13 -6.34 -0.95
CA PRO A 101 -2.86 -5.49 -2.11
C PRO A 101 -4.12 -4.80 -2.66
N SER A 102 -3.90 -3.79 -3.50
CA SER A 102 -4.95 -3.20 -4.32
C SER A 102 -5.32 -4.09 -5.52
N GLU A 103 -6.49 -3.85 -6.08
CA GLU A 103 -7.15 -4.64 -7.12
C GLU A 103 -6.26 -4.95 -8.34
N TYR A 104 -5.49 -3.98 -8.85
CA TYR A 104 -4.62 -4.18 -10.02
C TYR A 104 -3.41 -5.08 -9.72
N ILE A 105 -2.99 -5.14 -8.46
CA ILE A 105 -1.97 -6.09 -8.01
C ILE A 105 -2.57 -7.48 -7.82
N ILE A 106 -3.79 -7.59 -7.29
CA ILE A 106 -4.53 -8.86 -7.24
C ILE A 106 -4.64 -9.44 -8.64
N GLU A 107 -5.05 -8.63 -9.63
CA GLU A 107 -5.10 -9.03 -11.04
C GLU A 107 -3.76 -9.56 -11.56
N ARG A 108 -2.67 -8.86 -11.24
CA ARG A 108 -1.30 -9.28 -11.62
C ARG A 108 -0.89 -10.57 -10.93
N MET A 109 -1.17 -10.72 -9.63
CA MET A 109 -0.83 -11.92 -8.87
C MET A 109 -1.58 -13.14 -9.38
N LEU A 110 -2.87 -12.99 -9.72
CA LEU A 110 -3.67 -14.04 -10.36
C LEU A 110 -3.07 -14.47 -11.71
N ARG A 111 -2.75 -13.50 -12.58
CA ARG A 111 -2.17 -13.78 -13.89
C ARG A 111 -0.81 -14.49 -13.80
N LYS A 112 -0.03 -14.20 -12.77
CA LYS A 112 1.31 -14.77 -12.55
C LYS A 112 1.30 -16.04 -11.68
N ASP A 113 0.14 -16.56 -11.32
CA ASP A 113 0.03 -17.76 -10.47
C ASP A 113 0.76 -17.61 -9.13
N LEU A 114 0.57 -16.46 -8.46
CA LEU A 114 1.21 -16.11 -7.19
C LEU A 114 0.28 -16.24 -5.99
N LEU A 115 -0.95 -16.76 -6.15
CA LEU A 115 -1.94 -16.89 -5.10
C LEU A 115 -2.35 -18.34 -4.89
N LEU A 116 -2.72 -18.66 -3.65
CA LEU A 116 -3.45 -19.87 -3.27
C LEU A 116 -4.95 -19.55 -3.16
N PRO A 117 -5.83 -20.49 -3.52
CA PRO A 117 -7.25 -20.33 -3.25
C PRO A 117 -7.53 -20.29 -1.75
N ILE A 118 -8.54 -19.53 -1.36
CA ILE A 118 -8.96 -19.38 0.04
C ILE A 118 -9.85 -20.58 0.38
N ASP A 119 -9.38 -21.43 1.30
CA ASP A 119 -10.19 -22.53 1.81
C ASP A 119 -11.29 -21.99 2.75
N ARG A 120 -12.54 -22.17 2.35
CA ARG A 120 -13.73 -21.74 3.11
C ARG A 120 -14.29 -22.82 4.04
N ASN A 121 -13.54 -23.88 4.26
CA ASN A 121 -13.91 -24.88 5.26
C ASN A 121 -13.47 -24.44 6.67
N PHE A 122 -14.31 -23.68 7.33
CA PHE A 122 -14.06 -23.17 8.68
C PHE A 122 -14.59 -24.09 9.79
N GLY A 123 -14.89 -25.34 9.48
CA GLY A 123 -15.38 -26.29 10.44
C GLY A 123 -16.74 -25.89 11.06
N ARG A 124 -16.74 -25.56 12.37
CA ARG A 124 -17.94 -25.06 13.08
C ARG A 124 -18.08 -23.55 13.08
N THR A 125 -17.04 -22.82 12.69
CA THR A 125 -17.07 -21.37 12.60
C THR A 125 -17.94 -20.94 11.42
N PRO A 126 -18.84 -19.97 11.58
CA PRO A 126 -19.59 -19.44 10.45
C PRO A 126 -18.67 -18.87 9.35
N ASP A 127 -19.09 -19.03 8.12
CA ASP A 127 -18.46 -18.33 7.00
C ASP A 127 -19.03 -16.91 6.92
N TYR A 128 -18.20 -15.92 7.26
CA TYR A 128 -18.57 -14.49 7.25
C TYR A 128 -18.22 -13.80 5.92
N ILE A 129 -17.48 -14.44 5.02
CA ILE A 129 -17.11 -13.88 3.71
C ILE A 129 -18.33 -13.42 2.90
N PRO A 130 -19.50 -14.09 2.95
CA PRO A 130 -20.72 -13.62 2.28
C PRO A 130 -21.24 -12.25 2.75
N ASN A 131 -20.79 -11.75 3.91
CA ASN A 131 -21.13 -10.41 4.40
C ASN A 131 -20.53 -9.27 3.53
N VAL A 132 -19.54 -9.60 2.69
CA VAL A 132 -18.96 -8.63 1.74
C VAL A 132 -20.00 -8.23 0.69
N SER A 133 -20.10 -6.93 0.40
CA SER A 133 -21.01 -6.35 -0.58
C SER A 133 -21.01 -7.13 -1.89
N PRO A 134 -22.18 -7.53 -2.41
CA PRO A 134 -22.28 -8.15 -3.72
C PRO A 134 -21.72 -7.26 -4.86
N TYR A 135 -21.89 -5.95 -4.73
CA TYR A 135 -21.35 -4.98 -5.67
C TYR A 135 -19.81 -5.01 -5.67
N ILE A 136 -19.20 -4.91 -4.49
CA ILE A 136 -17.72 -4.92 -4.38
C ILE A 136 -17.14 -6.24 -4.89
N ARG A 137 -17.77 -7.38 -4.57
CA ARG A 137 -17.35 -8.68 -5.11
C ARG A 137 -17.46 -8.71 -6.64
N HIS A 138 -18.56 -8.19 -7.19
CA HIS A 138 -18.74 -8.11 -8.64
C HIS A 138 -17.65 -7.24 -9.29
N GLU A 139 -17.36 -6.06 -8.74
CA GLU A 139 -16.33 -5.17 -9.27
C GLU A 139 -14.95 -5.83 -9.22
N LEU A 140 -14.57 -6.40 -8.08
CA LEU A 140 -13.27 -7.09 -7.96
C LEU A 140 -13.18 -8.31 -8.88
N ASN A 141 -14.28 -9.02 -9.12
CA ASN A 141 -14.32 -10.16 -10.05
C ASN A 141 -14.05 -9.78 -11.52
N LYS A 142 -14.12 -8.51 -11.89
CA LYS A 142 -13.68 -8.05 -13.21
C LYS A 142 -12.17 -8.26 -13.44
N THR A 143 -11.39 -8.51 -12.37
CA THR A 143 -9.96 -8.85 -12.43
C THR A 143 -9.68 -10.33 -12.66
N SER A 144 -10.71 -11.18 -12.73
CA SER A 144 -10.61 -12.62 -12.95
C SER A 144 -9.85 -12.98 -14.22
N GLN A 145 -9.16 -14.09 -14.17
CA GLN A 145 -8.46 -14.70 -15.31
C GLN A 145 -9.31 -15.86 -15.85
N PRO A 146 -9.09 -16.34 -17.08
CA PRO A 146 -9.94 -17.39 -17.69
C PRO A 146 -10.13 -18.64 -16.85
N GLU A 147 -9.13 -19.04 -16.08
CA GLU A 147 -9.15 -20.26 -15.26
C GLU A 147 -9.16 -19.98 -13.75
N ARG A 148 -9.20 -18.70 -13.33
CA ARG A 148 -9.12 -18.28 -11.93
C ARG A 148 -10.09 -17.15 -11.66
N GLN A 149 -11.17 -17.45 -10.96
CA GLN A 149 -12.12 -16.42 -10.51
C GLN A 149 -11.53 -15.71 -9.30
N THR A 150 -11.54 -14.38 -9.31
CA THR A 150 -10.94 -13.59 -8.23
C THR A 150 -11.55 -13.90 -6.88
N GLU A 151 -12.85 -14.17 -6.82
CA GLU A 151 -13.56 -14.51 -5.58
C GLU A 151 -13.09 -15.80 -4.88
N ASP A 152 -12.37 -16.68 -5.59
CA ASP A 152 -11.74 -17.86 -4.99
C ASP A 152 -10.39 -17.54 -4.32
N TYR A 153 -9.77 -16.40 -4.64
CA TYR A 153 -8.39 -16.05 -4.25
C TYR A 153 -8.28 -14.77 -3.45
N ALA A 154 -9.29 -13.90 -3.49
CA ALA A 154 -9.26 -12.60 -2.84
C ALA A 154 -10.60 -12.28 -2.18
N VAL A 155 -10.55 -11.70 -0.98
CA VAL A 155 -11.72 -11.18 -0.29
C VAL A 155 -11.55 -9.67 -0.12
N PRO A 156 -12.47 -8.85 -0.67
CA PRO A 156 -12.42 -7.39 -0.46
C PRO A 156 -12.39 -7.03 1.02
N TYR A 157 -11.57 -6.03 1.36
CA TYR A 157 -11.37 -5.55 2.71
C TYR A 157 -11.89 -4.14 2.90
N MET A 158 -11.21 -3.17 2.28
CA MET A 158 -11.58 -1.76 2.29
C MET A 158 -11.72 -1.25 0.86
N TRP A 159 -12.49 -0.19 0.71
CA TRP A 159 -12.70 0.46 -0.59
C TRP A 159 -12.90 1.96 -0.43
N GLY A 160 -12.79 2.68 -1.52
CA GLY A 160 -13.04 4.11 -1.52
C GLY A 160 -12.79 4.73 -2.89
N THR A 161 -12.84 6.06 -2.90
CA THR A 161 -12.59 6.87 -4.09
C THR A 161 -11.33 7.71 -3.92
N ALA A 162 -10.70 8.07 -5.03
CA ALA A 162 -9.72 9.14 -5.07
C ALA A 162 -10.42 10.45 -5.43
N GLY A 163 -9.99 11.56 -4.81
CA GLY A 163 -10.64 12.85 -5.02
C GLY A 163 -9.82 14.02 -4.50
N ILE A 164 -10.48 15.13 -4.31
CA ILE A 164 -9.89 16.39 -3.87
C ILE A 164 -10.37 16.71 -2.46
N LEU A 165 -9.46 16.64 -1.49
CA LEU A 165 -9.61 17.23 -0.18
C LEU A 165 -9.21 18.70 -0.27
N PHE A 166 -10.06 19.61 0.17
CA PHE A 166 -9.80 21.04 0.04
C PHE A 166 -10.20 21.83 1.29
N ASN A 167 -9.50 22.94 1.50
CA ASN A 167 -9.76 23.86 2.60
C ASN A 167 -10.78 24.92 2.15
N LYS A 168 -11.97 24.90 2.73
CA LYS A 168 -13.12 25.77 2.41
C LYS A 168 -12.83 27.26 2.58
N LYS A 169 -11.84 27.62 3.39
CA LYS A 169 -11.39 29.02 3.54
C LYS A 169 -10.76 29.59 2.26
N PHE A 170 -10.13 28.76 1.44
CA PHE A 170 -9.34 29.18 0.28
C PHE A 170 -9.90 28.68 -1.05
N ILE A 171 -10.66 27.60 -1.03
CA ILE A 171 -11.16 26.89 -2.20
C ILE A 171 -12.66 26.71 -2.05
N THR A 172 -13.39 27.06 -3.08
CA THR A 172 -14.83 26.85 -3.11
C THR A 172 -15.17 25.44 -3.59
N PRO A 173 -16.33 24.87 -3.22
CA PRO A 173 -16.78 23.57 -3.74
C PRO A 173 -16.82 23.50 -5.27
N GLU A 174 -17.18 24.59 -5.95
CA GLU A 174 -17.21 24.64 -7.42
C GLU A 174 -15.78 24.55 -8.01
N GLU A 175 -14.79 25.22 -7.42
CA GLU A 175 -13.40 25.10 -7.85
C GLU A 175 -12.86 23.67 -7.65
N ALA A 176 -13.23 23.01 -6.54
CA ALA A 176 -12.84 21.63 -6.25
C ALA A 176 -13.58 20.59 -7.10
N SER A 177 -14.70 20.94 -7.71
CA SER A 177 -15.55 20.00 -8.45
C SER A 177 -14.98 19.50 -9.77
N THR A 178 -13.78 19.93 -10.15
CA THR A 178 -13.11 19.57 -11.40
C THR A 178 -11.61 19.36 -11.19
N TRP A 179 -11.04 18.40 -11.90
CA TRP A 179 -9.58 18.16 -11.89
C TRP A 179 -8.76 19.35 -12.37
N ASN A 180 -9.35 20.30 -13.10
CA ASN A 180 -8.66 21.50 -13.55
C ASN A 180 -8.00 22.30 -12.41
N ILE A 181 -8.49 22.15 -11.18
CA ILE A 181 -7.93 22.85 -10.02
C ILE A 181 -6.44 22.51 -9.80
N LEU A 182 -5.99 21.29 -10.17
CA LEU A 182 -4.59 20.87 -10.04
C LEU A 182 -3.68 21.57 -11.07
N TRP A 183 -4.24 21.96 -12.23
CA TRP A 183 -3.53 22.68 -13.29
C TRP A 183 -3.64 24.20 -13.16
N THR A 184 -4.38 24.71 -12.18
CA THR A 184 -4.63 26.13 -11.99
C THR A 184 -3.47 26.81 -11.25
N PRO A 185 -2.69 27.74 -11.88
CA PRO A 185 -1.49 28.34 -11.27
C PRO A 185 -1.76 29.18 -10.01
N LYS A 186 -2.99 29.64 -9.81
CA LYS A 186 -3.40 30.41 -8.62
C LYS A 186 -3.10 29.66 -7.32
N ASN A 187 -3.11 28.31 -7.33
CA ASN A 187 -2.90 27.45 -6.17
C ASN A 187 -1.47 26.92 -6.07
N ARG A 188 -0.51 27.50 -6.81
CA ARG A 188 0.89 27.04 -6.83
C ARG A 188 1.47 26.94 -5.42
N SER A 189 2.18 25.83 -5.16
CA SER A 189 2.79 25.50 -3.88
C SER A 189 1.79 25.32 -2.72
N LYS A 190 0.51 25.10 -3.03
CA LYS A 190 -0.55 24.80 -2.06
C LYS A 190 -1.28 23.49 -2.36
N ILE A 191 -0.84 22.77 -3.39
CA ILE A 191 -1.39 21.51 -3.83
C ILE A 191 -0.46 20.38 -3.40
N LEU A 192 -1.01 19.37 -2.75
CA LEU A 192 -0.37 18.09 -2.51
C LEU A 192 -0.97 17.04 -3.44
N MET A 193 -0.18 16.04 -3.79
CA MET A 193 -0.61 14.94 -4.63
C MET A 193 -0.04 13.63 -4.12
N LYS A 194 -0.86 12.58 -4.07
CA LYS A 194 -0.41 11.22 -3.71
C LYS A 194 0.76 10.77 -4.58
N ASP A 195 1.77 10.19 -3.95
CA ASP A 195 2.91 9.55 -4.62
C ASP A 195 2.51 8.17 -5.18
N SER A 196 1.45 8.17 -5.96
CA SER A 196 0.90 6.99 -6.64
C SER A 196 0.94 7.22 -8.15
N TYR A 197 1.78 6.45 -8.85
CA TYR A 197 1.95 6.61 -10.29
C TYR A 197 0.69 6.28 -11.07
N ARG A 198 -0.13 5.33 -10.58
CA ARG A 198 -1.36 4.93 -11.25
C ARG A 198 -2.47 5.97 -11.08
N ASP A 199 -2.64 6.50 -9.87
CA ASP A 199 -3.60 7.58 -9.60
C ASP A 199 -3.22 8.85 -10.36
N ALA A 200 -1.93 9.22 -10.33
CA ALA A 200 -1.43 10.37 -11.06
C ALA A 200 -1.63 10.23 -12.58
N TYR A 201 -1.34 9.04 -13.13
CA TYR A 201 -1.58 8.70 -14.53
C TYR A 201 -3.05 8.85 -14.90
N GLY A 202 -3.94 8.18 -14.15
CA GLY A 202 -5.38 8.20 -14.41
C GLY A 202 -5.96 9.62 -14.36
N THR A 203 -5.59 10.38 -13.33
CA THR A 203 -6.03 11.78 -13.18
C THR A 203 -5.57 12.66 -14.37
N ALA A 204 -4.34 12.51 -14.84
CA ALA A 204 -3.83 13.28 -15.96
C ALA A 204 -4.57 12.95 -17.28
N ILE A 205 -4.88 11.68 -17.50
CA ILE A 205 -5.64 11.24 -18.70
C ILE A 205 -7.10 11.71 -18.64
N ILE A 206 -7.76 11.60 -17.47
CA ILE A 206 -9.12 12.12 -17.28
C ILE A 206 -9.15 13.63 -17.54
N TYR A 207 -8.20 14.38 -16.97
CA TYR A 207 -8.10 15.83 -17.23
C TYR A 207 -7.89 16.16 -18.70
N ALA A 208 -7.00 15.43 -19.38
CA ALA A 208 -6.71 15.63 -20.80
C ALA A 208 -7.93 15.42 -21.71
N HIS A 209 -8.86 14.55 -21.29
CA HIS A 209 -10.07 14.18 -22.04
C HIS A 209 -11.37 14.67 -21.37
N ALA A 210 -11.30 15.73 -20.55
CA ALA A 210 -12.47 16.24 -19.81
C ALA A 210 -13.64 16.63 -20.73
N ARG A 211 -13.34 17.08 -21.96
CA ARG A 211 -14.37 17.42 -22.94
C ARG A 211 -15.05 16.18 -23.52
N GLU A 212 -14.26 15.18 -23.92
CA GLU A 212 -14.76 13.92 -24.47
C GLU A 212 -15.59 13.16 -23.44
N LEU A 213 -15.22 13.24 -22.15
CA LEU A 213 -16.03 12.71 -21.06
C LEU A 213 -17.35 13.45 -20.90
N ALA A 214 -17.34 14.78 -20.97
CA ALA A 214 -18.57 15.59 -20.90
C ALA A 214 -19.53 15.31 -22.08
N ASP A 215 -18.96 15.06 -23.25
CA ASP A 215 -19.71 14.69 -24.47
C ASP A 215 -20.07 13.19 -24.50
N SER A 216 -19.71 12.40 -23.46
CA SER A 216 -19.93 10.94 -23.32
C SER A 216 -19.39 10.11 -24.51
N THR A 217 -18.35 10.58 -25.18
CA THR A 217 -17.72 9.88 -26.30
C THR A 217 -16.68 8.85 -25.86
N VAL A 218 -16.22 8.96 -24.60
CA VAL A 218 -15.31 8.03 -23.91
C VAL A 218 -15.77 7.80 -22.49
N THR A 219 -15.29 6.73 -21.85
CA THR A 219 -15.56 6.44 -20.44
C THR A 219 -14.29 6.59 -19.60
N VAL A 220 -14.46 6.83 -18.29
CA VAL A 220 -13.34 6.88 -17.32
C VAL A 220 -12.57 5.55 -17.32
N GLU A 221 -13.29 4.42 -17.41
CA GLU A 221 -12.67 3.09 -17.46
C GLU A 221 -11.75 2.92 -18.67
N GLN A 222 -12.21 3.35 -19.86
CA GLN A 222 -11.39 3.30 -21.07
C GLN A 222 -10.14 4.16 -20.95
N LEU A 223 -10.29 5.38 -20.44
CA LEU A 223 -9.18 6.34 -20.31
C LEU A 223 -8.14 5.92 -19.28
N MET A 224 -8.56 5.60 -18.06
CA MET A 224 -7.62 5.26 -16.98
C MET A 224 -6.83 3.98 -17.23
N ASN A 225 -7.37 3.10 -18.09
CA ASN A 225 -6.80 1.80 -18.41
C ASN A 225 -6.20 1.73 -19.81
N ASP A 226 -6.22 2.83 -20.58
CA ASP A 226 -5.44 2.94 -21.81
C ASP A 226 -3.94 3.03 -21.45
N ASN A 227 -3.19 2.02 -21.87
CA ASN A 227 -1.74 1.95 -21.66
C ASN A 227 -0.97 2.05 -22.99
N SER A 228 -1.58 2.64 -24.02
CA SER A 228 -0.93 2.90 -25.30
C SER A 228 0.24 3.87 -25.12
N PRO A 229 1.27 3.79 -25.98
CA PRO A 229 2.38 4.75 -25.96
C PRO A 229 1.90 6.20 -26.09
N GLN A 230 0.81 6.43 -26.82
CA GLN A 230 0.19 7.75 -27.00
C GLN A 230 -0.41 8.26 -25.69
N ALA A 231 -1.18 7.42 -24.98
CA ALA A 231 -1.75 7.77 -23.68
C ALA A 231 -0.66 8.02 -22.64
N ILE A 232 0.40 7.19 -22.59
CA ILE A 232 1.54 7.38 -21.69
C ILE A 232 2.24 8.72 -21.94
N ALA A 233 2.48 9.07 -23.21
CA ALA A 233 3.11 10.34 -23.59
C ALA A 233 2.21 11.54 -23.25
N LEU A 234 0.87 11.40 -23.41
CA LEU A 234 -0.10 12.42 -23.06
C LEU A 234 -0.14 12.65 -21.54
N ALA A 235 -0.18 11.58 -20.75
CA ALA A 235 -0.12 11.65 -19.28
C ALA A 235 1.18 12.34 -18.83
N GLU A 236 2.34 11.95 -19.38
CA GLU A 236 3.62 12.58 -19.07
C GLU A 236 3.61 14.09 -19.33
N LYS A 237 3.06 14.52 -20.47
CA LYS A 237 2.92 15.93 -20.81
C LYS A 237 2.11 16.67 -19.75
N TYR A 238 0.92 16.22 -19.45
CA TYR A 238 0.03 16.91 -18.50
C TYR A 238 0.55 16.86 -17.07
N LEU A 239 1.16 15.77 -16.63
CA LEU A 239 1.81 15.71 -15.31
C LEU A 239 2.99 16.70 -15.19
N LYS A 240 3.79 16.86 -16.24
CA LYS A 240 4.86 17.88 -16.27
C LYS A 240 4.32 19.29 -16.26
N GLU A 241 3.20 19.55 -16.93
CA GLU A 241 2.52 20.86 -16.89
C GLU A 241 1.93 21.16 -15.49
N MET A 242 1.37 20.17 -14.80
CA MET A 242 0.85 20.29 -13.44
C MET A 242 1.94 20.48 -12.38
N LYS A 243 3.07 19.80 -12.54
CA LYS A 243 4.15 19.70 -11.54
C LYS A 243 4.58 21.04 -10.91
N PRO A 244 4.70 22.18 -11.63
CA PRO A 244 5.04 23.46 -11.03
C PRO A 244 4.04 23.97 -9.99
N ASN A 245 2.81 23.45 -9.97
CA ASN A 245 1.77 23.81 -9.01
C ASN A 245 1.86 22.97 -7.73
N ILE A 246 2.51 21.80 -7.78
CA ILE A 246 2.58 20.84 -6.69
C ILE A 246 3.61 21.28 -5.66
N ALA A 247 3.20 21.35 -4.38
CA ALA A 247 4.08 21.60 -3.24
C ALA A 247 4.86 20.32 -2.83
N GLY A 248 4.30 19.16 -3.02
CA GLY A 248 4.92 17.87 -2.70
C GLY A 248 4.12 16.67 -3.17
N TRP A 249 4.85 15.59 -3.46
CA TRP A 249 4.30 14.26 -3.62
C TRP A 249 4.28 13.61 -2.25
N GLU A 250 3.13 13.11 -1.82
CA GLU A 250 2.94 12.63 -0.46
C GLU A 250 2.38 11.20 -0.44
N ALA A 251 2.85 10.41 0.51
CA ALA A 251 2.27 9.09 0.77
C ALA A 251 1.28 9.16 1.95
N ASP A 252 1.64 9.88 3.03
CA ASP A 252 0.86 9.92 4.27
C ASP A 252 0.80 11.31 4.93
N PHE A 253 1.84 12.16 4.78
CA PHE A 253 1.92 13.45 5.47
C PHE A 253 0.90 14.50 4.99
N GLY A 254 0.18 14.25 3.91
CA GLY A 254 -0.79 15.16 3.32
C GLY A 254 -1.93 15.51 4.30
N LYS A 255 -2.43 14.54 5.05
CA LYS A 255 -3.44 14.70 6.09
C LYS A 255 -3.06 15.82 7.06
N GLU A 256 -1.87 15.71 7.64
CA GLU A 256 -1.36 16.66 8.62
C GLU A 256 -1.10 18.06 8.04
N MET A 257 -0.66 18.15 6.79
CA MET A 257 -0.45 19.44 6.12
C MET A 257 -1.76 20.19 5.88
N MET A 258 -2.85 19.47 5.60
CA MET A 258 -4.18 20.06 5.43
C MET A 258 -4.74 20.56 6.78
N THR A 259 -4.67 19.77 7.84
CA THR A 259 -5.14 20.16 9.18
C THR A 259 -4.40 21.37 9.74
N LYS A 260 -3.11 21.56 9.35
CA LYS A 260 -2.29 22.70 9.76
C LYS A 260 -2.37 23.93 8.83
N ASN A 261 -3.29 23.98 7.87
CA ASN A 261 -3.43 25.04 6.86
C ASN A 261 -2.16 25.30 6.01
N LYS A 262 -1.26 24.31 5.90
CA LYS A 262 -0.02 24.46 5.10
C LYS A 262 -0.25 24.16 3.62
N ALA A 263 -1.19 23.24 3.33
CA ALA A 263 -1.73 23.01 1.99
C ALA A 263 -3.21 23.42 1.96
N TRP A 264 -3.73 23.68 0.76
CA TRP A 264 -5.12 24.06 0.53
C TRP A 264 -5.90 23.00 -0.25
N ILE A 265 -5.18 22.19 -1.00
CA ILE A 265 -5.69 21.15 -1.88
C ILE A 265 -4.81 19.93 -1.68
N ASN A 266 -5.42 18.76 -1.52
CA ASN A 266 -4.75 17.48 -1.56
C ASN A 266 -5.53 16.50 -2.45
N PHE A 267 -4.91 16.02 -3.51
CA PHE A 267 -5.39 14.80 -4.16
C PHE A 267 -5.15 13.64 -3.21
N THR A 268 -6.22 13.02 -2.73
CA THR A 268 -6.12 11.98 -1.69
C THR A 268 -7.21 10.91 -1.83
N TRP A 269 -7.07 9.84 -1.07
CA TRP A 269 -8.08 8.80 -0.95
C TRP A 269 -9.13 9.19 0.10
N SER A 270 -10.36 8.70 -0.08
CA SER A 270 -11.51 9.09 0.75
C SER A 270 -11.34 8.80 2.24
N GLY A 271 -10.66 7.69 2.61
CA GLY A 271 -10.40 7.38 4.02
C GLY A 271 -9.47 8.40 4.69
N ASP A 272 -8.36 8.78 4.02
CA ASP A 272 -7.49 9.85 4.49
C ASP A 272 -8.23 11.20 4.60
N ALA A 273 -9.17 11.44 3.67
CA ALA A 273 -9.96 12.66 3.70
C ALA A 273 -10.89 12.70 4.92
N VAL A 274 -11.55 11.59 5.27
CA VAL A 274 -12.40 11.49 6.46
C VAL A 274 -11.60 11.80 7.72
N TRP A 275 -10.48 11.12 7.92
CA TRP A 275 -9.60 11.36 9.04
C TRP A 275 -9.15 12.83 9.12
N ALA A 276 -8.72 13.41 7.98
CA ALA A 276 -8.27 14.79 7.93
C ALA A 276 -9.39 15.80 8.22
N ILE A 277 -10.63 15.54 7.80
CA ILE A 277 -11.78 16.38 8.06
C ILE A 277 -12.10 16.39 9.58
N GLU A 278 -12.13 15.20 10.20
CA GLU A 278 -12.40 15.06 11.63
C GLU A 278 -11.35 15.75 12.50
N GLU A 279 -10.07 15.52 12.22
CA GLU A 279 -8.96 16.16 12.94
C GLU A 279 -8.90 17.68 12.70
N ALA A 280 -9.25 18.13 11.49
CA ALA A 280 -9.27 19.55 11.16
C ALA A 280 -10.40 20.31 11.89
N ASP A 281 -11.57 19.69 12.03
CA ASP A 281 -12.71 20.27 12.76
C ASP A 281 -12.35 20.52 14.22
N ALA A 282 -11.63 19.59 14.85
CA ALA A 282 -11.17 19.72 16.24
C ALA A 282 -10.26 20.94 16.48
N VAL A 283 -9.60 21.46 15.42
CA VAL A 283 -8.71 22.64 15.49
C VAL A 283 -9.28 23.87 14.76
N GLY A 284 -10.56 23.82 14.34
CA GLY A 284 -11.26 24.93 13.69
C GLY A 284 -10.83 25.18 12.24
N VAL A 285 -10.39 24.14 11.54
CA VAL A 285 -10.07 24.17 10.10
C VAL A 285 -11.18 23.44 9.34
N GLU A 286 -11.89 24.14 8.48
CA GLU A 286 -12.96 23.56 7.68
C GLU A 286 -12.41 22.94 6.41
N LEU A 287 -12.32 21.61 6.37
CA LEU A 287 -12.02 20.83 5.18
C LEU A 287 -13.29 20.22 4.59
N ASP A 288 -13.24 19.89 3.31
CA ASP A 288 -14.27 19.13 2.62
C ASP A 288 -13.63 18.29 1.50
N TYR A 289 -14.35 17.27 1.03
CA TYR A 289 -13.86 16.34 0.02
C TYR A 289 -14.87 16.18 -1.11
N THR A 290 -14.38 16.08 -2.33
CA THR A 290 -15.22 15.81 -3.50
C THR A 290 -14.51 14.92 -4.51
N VAL A 291 -15.32 14.07 -5.17
CA VAL A 291 -14.91 13.37 -6.39
C VAL A 291 -15.27 14.28 -7.57
N PRO A 292 -14.31 14.73 -8.39
CA PRO A 292 -14.57 15.62 -9.51
C PRO A 292 -15.58 15.05 -10.50
N ARG A 293 -16.29 15.97 -11.18
CA ARG A 293 -17.38 15.63 -12.10
C ARG A 293 -16.93 14.83 -13.33
N GLU A 294 -15.68 14.94 -13.72
CA GLU A 294 -15.08 14.18 -14.81
C GLU A 294 -14.91 12.69 -14.45
N GLY A 295 -15.11 12.32 -13.18
CA GLY A 295 -14.89 10.99 -12.66
C GLY A 295 -13.50 10.79 -12.07
N SER A 296 -13.27 9.64 -11.48
CA SER A 296 -12.03 9.32 -10.74
C SER A 296 -11.77 7.82 -10.62
N ASN A 297 -10.69 7.48 -9.92
CA ASN A 297 -10.44 6.13 -9.45
C ASN A 297 -11.41 5.77 -8.31
N ILE A 298 -11.98 4.57 -8.41
CA ILE A 298 -12.58 3.82 -7.30
C ILE A 298 -11.72 2.58 -7.09
N TRP A 299 -11.21 2.38 -5.89
CA TRP A 299 -10.24 1.34 -5.58
C TRP A 299 -10.80 0.34 -4.57
N TYR A 300 -10.27 -0.88 -4.64
CA TYR A 300 -10.66 -2.01 -3.80
C TYR A 300 -9.41 -2.75 -3.34
N ASP A 301 -9.11 -2.67 -2.05
CA ASP A 301 -8.07 -3.50 -1.46
C ASP A 301 -8.67 -4.82 -0.97
N GLY A 302 -7.92 -5.89 -1.11
CA GLY A 302 -8.41 -7.21 -0.75
C GLY A 302 -7.34 -8.10 -0.14
N TRP A 303 -7.76 -8.93 0.78
CA TRP A 303 -6.90 -9.95 1.39
C TRP A 303 -6.70 -11.13 0.45
N VAL A 304 -5.45 -11.52 0.25
CA VAL A 304 -5.04 -12.66 -0.56
C VAL A 304 -4.06 -13.53 0.20
N ILE A 305 -3.99 -14.83 -0.15
CA ILE A 305 -3.03 -15.80 0.37
C ILE A 305 -1.94 -16.01 -0.68
N PRO A 306 -0.69 -15.52 -0.47
CA PRO A 306 0.39 -15.74 -1.41
C PRO A 306 0.76 -17.21 -1.57
N LYS A 307 1.28 -17.57 -2.74
CA LYS A 307 1.68 -18.94 -3.12
C LYS A 307 2.66 -19.60 -2.14
N TYR A 308 3.50 -18.81 -1.49
CA TYR A 308 4.54 -19.29 -0.58
C TYR A 308 4.10 -19.26 0.90
N ALA A 309 2.81 -19.08 1.17
CA ALA A 309 2.26 -19.07 2.53
C ALA A 309 2.61 -20.36 3.29
N GLY A 310 3.12 -20.20 4.50
CA GLY A 310 3.44 -21.34 5.37
C GLY A 310 2.29 -21.77 6.28
N ASN A 311 1.26 -20.91 6.45
CA ASN A 311 0.06 -21.19 7.25
C ASN A 311 -1.22 -20.67 6.54
N PRO A 312 -1.58 -21.21 5.37
CA PRO A 312 -2.76 -20.76 4.63
C PRO A 312 -4.08 -20.98 5.39
N LYS A 313 -4.14 -21.98 6.30
CA LYS A 313 -5.31 -22.21 7.16
C LYS A 313 -5.57 -21.00 8.07
N ALA A 314 -4.57 -20.57 8.83
CA ALA A 314 -4.74 -19.41 9.72
C ALA A 314 -5.00 -18.13 8.92
N ALA A 315 -4.42 -17.99 7.71
CA ALA A 315 -4.70 -16.88 6.79
C ALA A 315 -6.18 -16.86 6.37
N ALA A 316 -6.77 -17.99 5.99
CA ALA A 316 -8.19 -18.09 5.64
C ALA A 316 -9.10 -17.73 6.82
N TYR A 317 -8.78 -18.22 8.03
CA TYR A 317 -9.51 -17.84 9.25
C TYR A 317 -9.38 -16.35 9.57
N PHE A 318 -8.22 -15.75 9.37
CA PHE A 318 -8.01 -14.30 9.55
C PHE A 318 -8.87 -13.49 8.59
N ILE A 319 -8.88 -13.85 7.32
CA ILE A 319 -9.74 -13.22 6.30
C ILE A 319 -11.22 -13.34 6.70
N ASN A 320 -11.66 -14.52 7.10
CA ASN A 320 -13.03 -14.75 7.55
C ASN A 320 -13.39 -13.93 8.80
N TYR A 321 -12.47 -13.83 9.77
CA TYR A 321 -12.63 -13.03 11.00
C TYR A 321 -12.87 -11.54 10.69
N LEU A 322 -12.12 -10.99 9.74
CA LEU A 322 -12.26 -9.58 9.34
C LEU A 322 -13.59 -9.28 8.61
N CYS A 323 -14.30 -10.31 8.12
CA CYS A 323 -15.63 -10.17 7.51
C CYS A 323 -16.79 -10.21 8.52
N ARG A 324 -16.51 -10.31 9.82
CA ARG A 324 -17.51 -10.15 10.88
C ARG A 324 -17.94 -8.69 10.96
N PRO A 325 -19.25 -8.40 11.08
CA PRO A 325 -19.74 -7.02 11.14
C PRO A 325 -19.16 -6.19 12.30
N ASP A 326 -19.04 -6.80 13.49
CA ASP A 326 -18.47 -6.16 14.69
C ASP A 326 -16.98 -5.80 14.50
N ILE A 327 -16.21 -6.67 13.85
CA ILE A 327 -14.80 -6.46 13.55
C ILE A 327 -14.62 -5.43 12.44
N ALA A 328 -15.47 -5.47 11.40
CA ALA A 328 -15.46 -4.50 10.32
C ALA A 328 -15.76 -3.08 10.83
N LEU A 329 -16.72 -2.92 11.75
CA LEU A 329 -17.03 -1.63 12.39
C LEU A 329 -15.82 -1.08 13.14
N ARG A 330 -15.18 -1.89 13.98
CA ARG A 330 -14.00 -1.49 14.75
C ARG A 330 -12.85 -1.04 13.83
N ASN A 331 -12.60 -1.79 12.76
CA ASN A 331 -11.59 -1.39 11.78
C ASN A 331 -11.94 -0.04 11.12
N MET A 332 -13.20 0.15 10.70
CA MET A 332 -13.63 1.43 10.12
C MET A 332 -13.45 2.61 11.07
N ASP A 333 -13.78 2.41 12.35
CA ASP A 333 -13.69 3.47 13.37
C ASP A 333 -12.22 3.82 13.69
N ALA A 334 -11.32 2.82 13.66
CA ALA A 334 -9.91 3.03 13.93
C ALA A 334 -9.15 3.70 12.78
N ILE A 335 -9.51 3.39 11.51
CA ILE A 335 -8.70 3.78 10.35
C ILE A 335 -9.37 4.79 9.41
N GLY A 336 -10.67 5.09 9.60
CA GLY A 336 -11.43 6.05 8.79
C GLY A 336 -11.87 5.53 7.41
N TYR A 337 -11.38 4.37 6.96
CA TYR A 337 -11.75 3.77 5.68
C TYR A 337 -13.03 2.95 5.78
N VAL A 338 -13.65 2.65 4.64
CA VAL A 338 -14.92 1.91 4.56
C VAL A 338 -14.64 0.45 4.30
N SER A 339 -15.16 -0.42 5.19
CA SER A 339 -15.12 -1.87 4.97
C SER A 339 -15.98 -2.28 3.77
N ALA A 340 -15.53 -3.32 3.07
CA ALA A 340 -16.33 -3.97 2.04
C ALA A 340 -17.52 -4.78 2.61
N VAL A 341 -17.61 -4.96 3.92
CA VAL A 341 -18.73 -5.63 4.60
C VAL A 341 -20.00 -4.78 4.53
N ALA A 342 -21.09 -5.35 4.02
CA ALA A 342 -22.35 -4.66 3.73
C ALA A 342 -23.52 -5.42 4.40
N THR A 343 -23.62 -5.32 5.71
CA THR A 343 -24.69 -5.94 6.48
C THR A 343 -25.65 -4.88 7.05
N PRO A 344 -26.88 -5.28 7.45
CA PRO A 344 -27.81 -4.35 8.10
C PRO A 344 -27.22 -3.71 9.36
N GLU A 345 -26.37 -4.42 10.11
CA GLU A 345 -25.70 -3.90 11.30
C GLU A 345 -24.74 -2.75 10.95
N ILE A 346 -23.96 -2.89 9.87
CA ILE A 346 -23.08 -1.84 9.36
C ILE A 346 -23.91 -0.64 8.91
N MET A 347 -24.95 -0.88 8.13
CA MET A 347 -25.83 0.18 7.63
C MET A 347 -26.44 1.00 8.75
N GLU A 348 -26.94 0.35 9.80
CA GLU A 348 -27.54 1.06 10.95
C GLU A 348 -26.50 1.78 11.80
N ALA A 349 -25.35 1.16 12.07
CA ALA A 349 -24.28 1.76 12.85
C ALA A 349 -23.67 3.00 12.21
N LYS A 350 -23.67 3.08 10.87
CA LYS A 350 -23.12 4.22 10.11
C LYS A 350 -24.15 5.26 9.72
N ARG A 351 -25.43 5.05 10.02
CA ARG A 351 -26.47 6.05 9.83
C ARG A 351 -26.26 7.26 10.73
N ASP A 352 -26.30 8.45 10.14
CA ASP A 352 -26.17 9.71 10.86
C ASP A 352 -27.25 10.70 10.42
N THR A 353 -28.22 10.91 11.29
CA THR A 353 -29.37 11.82 11.03
C THR A 353 -28.98 13.30 11.06
N ALA A 354 -27.78 13.65 11.54
CA ALA A 354 -27.26 15.02 11.48
C ALA A 354 -26.82 15.40 10.04
N ILE A 355 -26.56 14.43 9.20
CA ILE A 355 -26.21 14.64 7.79
C ILE A 355 -27.48 15.00 7.00
N ALA A 356 -27.49 16.19 6.41
CA ALA A 356 -28.63 16.66 5.64
C ALA A 356 -28.80 15.94 4.28
N THR A 357 -27.68 15.52 3.69
CA THR A 357 -27.67 14.87 2.36
C THR A 357 -28.10 13.40 2.49
N ARG A 358 -28.88 12.94 1.51
CA ARG A 358 -29.25 11.53 1.39
C ARG A 358 -28.55 10.93 0.17
N SER A 359 -28.00 9.72 0.36
CA SER A 359 -27.29 8.97 -0.68
C SER A 359 -28.05 7.69 -1.03
N ASP A 360 -28.07 7.35 -2.32
CA ASP A 360 -28.50 6.02 -2.78
C ASP A 360 -27.31 5.04 -2.66
N LEU A 361 -27.42 4.13 -1.69
CA LEU A 361 -26.44 3.08 -1.40
C LEU A 361 -27.00 1.68 -1.65
N SER A 362 -28.13 1.57 -2.38
CA SER A 362 -28.70 0.27 -2.72
C SER A 362 -27.75 -0.59 -3.57
N TYR A 363 -26.84 0.03 -4.33
CA TYR A 363 -25.76 -0.69 -5.02
C TYR A 363 -24.83 -1.44 -4.05
N PHE A 364 -24.56 -0.87 -2.88
CA PHE A 364 -23.61 -1.40 -1.90
C PHE A 364 -24.24 -2.39 -0.91
N PHE A 365 -25.36 -1.99 -0.27
CA PHE A 365 -26.04 -2.82 0.73
C PHE A 365 -27.04 -3.80 0.13
N GLY A 366 -27.48 -3.61 -1.11
CA GLY A 366 -28.49 -4.40 -1.82
C GLY A 366 -29.78 -3.63 -2.05
N GLU A 367 -30.49 -4.03 -3.08
CA GLU A 367 -31.80 -3.47 -3.43
C GLU A 367 -32.86 -3.93 -2.42
N GLY A 368 -33.82 -3.06 -2.12
CA GLY A 368 -34.97 -3.42 -1.26
C GLY A 368 -34.72 -3.46 0.24
N VAL A 369 -33.50 -3.14 0.71
CA VAL A 369 -33.18 -3.10 2.14
C VAL A 369 -33.29 -1.69 2.76
N GLY A 370 -33.88 -0.74 2.03
CA GLY A 370 -34.03 0.66 2.48
C GLY A 370 -32.77 1.49 2.36
N ALA A 371 -31.84 1.08 1.51
CA ALA A 371 -30.56 1.76 1.28
C ALA A 371 -30.59 2.80 0.15
N ASP A 372 -31.73 3.01 -0.49
CA ASP A 372 -31.93 3.93 -1.60
C ASP A 372 -31.97 5.41 -1.19
N SER A 373 -32.04 5.71 0.12
CA SER A 373 -32.09 7.07 0.65
C SER A 373 -31.58 7.13 2.08
N LEU A 374 -30.26 6.93 2.26
CA LEU A 374 -29.63 6.93 3.58
C LEU A 374 -28.97 8.27 3.92
N GLN A 375 -29.10 8.69 5.18
CA GLN A 375 -28.29 9.75 5.76
C GLN A 375 -27.03 9.11 6.36
N ILE A 376 -25.91 9.32 5.71
CA ILE A 376 -24.62 8.68 6.03
C ILE A 376 -23.50 9.57 5.48
N ASN A 377 -22.30 9.46 6.01
CA ASN A 377 -21.15 10.25 5.54
C ASN A 377 -20.89 10.01 4.05
N PRO A 378 -21.12 11.01 3.16
CA PRO A 378 -20.99 10.84 1.72
C PRO A 378 -19.55 10.72 1.23
N VAL A 379 -18.56 11.05 2.07
CA VAL A 379 -17.14 10.83 1.77
C VAL A 379 -16.79 9.35 1.92
N GLN A 380 -17.33 8.70 2.95
CA GLN A 380 -17.19 7.27 3.19
C GLN A 380 -18.05 6.45 2.21
N TYR A 381 -19.32 6.82 2.10
CA TYR A 381 -20.32 6.12 1.30
C TYR A 381 -20.86 7.06 0.20
N PRO A 382 -20.13 7.15 -0.93
CA PRO A 382 -20.54 8.02 -2.03
C PRO A 382 -21.86 7.57 -2.64
N ASP A 383 -22.69 8.53 -3.06
CA ASP A 383 -23.93 8.27 -3.79
C ASP A 383 -23.67 7.46 -5.07
N ARG A 384 -24.62 6.62 -5.50
CA ARG A 384 -24.56 5.81 -6.73
C ARG A 384 -24.05 6.61 -7.93
N LYS A 385 -24.53 7.85 -8.13
CA LYS A 385 -24.10 8.73 -9.24
C LYS A 385 -22.62 9.09 -9.19
N VAL A 386 -22.02 9.11 -8.00
CA VAL A 386 -20.58 9.33 -7.84
C VAL A 386 -19.82 8.10 -8.27
N VAL A 387 -20.25 6.93 -7.82
CA VAL A 387 -19.61 5.64 -8.12
C VAL A 387 -19.69 5.32 -9.62
N GLU A 388 -20.85 5.58 -10.26
CA GLU A 388 -21.06 5.33 -11.69
C GLU A 388 -20.15 6.11 -12.63
N ARG A 389 -19.59 7.24 -12.17
CA ARG A 389 -18.59 8.00 -12.95
C ARG A 389 -17.14 7.68 -12.58
N CYS A 390 -16.90 6.71 -11.67
CA CYS A 390 -15.58 6.25 -11.31
C CYS A 390 -15.24 4.94 -12.02
N ALA A 391 -13.95 4.62 -12.09
CA ALA A 391 -13.48 3.37 -12.65
C ALA A 391 -12.33 2.79 -11.83
N MET A 392 -12.25 1.46 -11.83
CA MET A 392 -11.19 0.71 -11.19
C MET A 392 -9.92 0.71 -12.05
N ILE A 393 -8.77 0.84 -11.41
CA ILE A 393 -7.47 0.68 -12.05
C ILE A 393 -7.24 -0.80 -12.39
N ARG A 394 -6.77 -1.07 -13.63
CA ARG A 394 -6.41 -2.41 -14.10
C ARG A 394 -4.90 -2.58 -14.23
N ASP A 395 -4.43 -3.82 -14.18
CA ASP A 395 -3.02 -4.10 -14.39
C ASP A 395 -2.58 -3.82 -15.83
N PHE A 396 -1.53 -3.03 -16.00
CA PHE A 396 -0.96 -2.69 -17.32
C PHE A 396 -0.06 -3.79 -17.92
N GLY A 397 0.09 -4.91 -17.22
CA GLY A 397 0.89 -6.02 -17.70
C GLY A 397 2.34 -5.62 -17.98
N ASN A 398 2.80 -5.99 -19.17
CA ASN A 398 4.17 -5.70 -19.61
C ASN A 398 4.44 -4.20 -19.82
N ARG A 399 3.42 -3.36 -19.87
CA ARG A 399 3.58 -1.90 -20.05
C ARG A 399 3.68 -1.13 -18.74
N THR A 400 3.55 -1.80 -17.61
CA THR A 400 3.77 -1.18 -16.29
C THR A 400 5.12 -0.51 -16.19
N GLU A 401 6.17 -1.16 -16.71
CA GLU A 401 7.55 -0.60 -16.73
C GLU A 401 7.60 0.76 -17.42
N LEU A 402 6.93 0.90 -18.57
CA LEU A 402 6.90 2.16 -19.34
C LEU A 402 6.23 3.29 -18.53
N VAL A 403 5.19 2.97 -17.77
CA VAL A 403 4.51 3.96 -16.91
C VAL A 403 5.36 4.31 -15.70
N LEU A 404 6.08 3.35 -15.11
CA LEU A 404 7.04 3.61 -14.03
C LEU A 404 8.22 4.48 -14.52
N GLU A 405 8.73 4.23 -15.72
CA GLU A 405 9.76 5.09 -16.34
C GLU A 405 9.22 6.51 -16.58
N MET A 406 8.00 6.63 -17.12
CA MET A 406 7.33 7.92 -17.28
C MET A 406 7.22 8.65 -15.93
N TRP A 407 6.76 7.95 -14.89
CA TRP A 407 6.65 8.52 -13.54
C TRP A 407 8.00 8.98 -12.99
N SER A 408 9.05 8.19 -13.18
CA SER A 408 10.43 8.56 -12.83
C SER A 408 10.87 9.84 -13.54
N ARG A 409 10.56 10.01 -14.84
CA ARG A 409 10.85 11.24 -15.59
C ARG A 409 10.05 12.44 -15.09
N VAL A 410 8.79 12.24 -14.70
CA VAL A 410 7.96 13.28 -14.10
C VAL A 410 8.55 13.74 -12.76
N LYS A 411 8.94 12.81 -11.89
CA LYS A 411 9.52 13.11 -10.56
C LYS A 411 10.98 13.56 -10.62
N GLY A 412 11.78 12.98 -11.50
CA GLY A 412 13.23 13.13 -11.56
C GLY A 412 13.73 14.49 -12.04
N ASP A 413 12.92 15.29 -12.73
CA ASP A 413 13.28 16.65 -13.18
C ASP A 413 13.59 17.64 -12.02
N ASN A 414 13.49 17.20 -10.76
CA ASN A 414 13.85 17.99 -9.59
C ASN A 414 15.35 17.93 -9.23
N LEU A 415 16.11 16.96 -9.73
CA LEU A 415 17.55 16.96 -9.61
C LEU A 415 18.15 17.85 -10.71
N ASN A 416 18.18 19.16 -10.45
CA ASN A 416 18.91 20.08 -11.32
C ASN A 416 20.33 19.55 -11.51
N THR A 417 20.80 19.47 -12.77
CA THR A 417 22.15 19.02 -13.14
C THR A 417 23.22 19.70 -12.28
N GLY A 418 22.98 20.96 -11.87
CA GLY A 418 23.84 21.71 -10.94
C GLY A 418 23.94 21.08 -9.55
N ILE A 419 22.86 20.52 -9.00
CA ILE A 419 22.87 19.84 -7.69
C ILE A 419 23.64 18.52 -7.79
N VAL A 420 23.44 17.77 -8.88
CA VAL A 420 24.18 16.52 -9.14
C VAL A 420 25.68 16.81 -9.26
N LEU A 421 26.06 17.83 -10.03
CA LEU A 421 27.45 18.27 -10.16
C LEU A 421 28.03 18.76 -8.83
N LEU A 422 27.24 19.47 -8.01
CA LEU A 422 27.66 19.91 -6.68
C LEU A 422 27.95 18.69 -5.77
N ILE A 423 27.07 17.70 -5.75
CA ILE A 423 27.26 16.48 -4.97
C ILE A 423 28.54 15.75 -5.40
N PHE A 424 28.73 15.54 -6.72
CA PHE A 424 29.95 14.93 -7.23
C PHE A 424 31.21 15.74 -6.93
N SER A 425 31.15 17.07 -6.97
CA SER A 425 32.28 17.94 -6.63
C SER A 425 32.66 17.83 -5.14
N VAL A 426 31.67 17.78 -4.24
CA VAL A 426 31.90 17.60 -2.80
C VAL A 426 32.54 16.23 -2.52
N PHE A 427 32.02 15.14 -3.13
CA PHE A 427 32.64 13.82 -3.01
C PHE A 427 34.06 13.80 -3.59
N GLY A 428 34.31 14.46 -4.73
CA GLY A 428 35.62 14.61 -5.34
C GLY A 428 36.62 15.30 -4.40
N VAL A 429 36.22 16.43 -3.79
CA VAL A 429 37.06 17.16 -2.81
C VAL A 429 37.35 16.29 -1.59
N LEU A 430 36.36 15.61 -1.02
CA LEU A 430 36.55 14.69 0.11
C LEU A 430 37.51 13.55 -0.24
N PHE A 431 37.38 12.97 -1.42
CA PHE A 431 38.28 11.93 -1.90
C PHE A 431 39.73 12.41 -2.02
N VAL A 432 39.94 13.56 -2.65
CA VAL A 432 41.27 14.19 -2.78
C VAL A 432 41.86 14.47 -1.40
N TRP A 433 41.07 15.00 -0.47
CA TRP A 433 41.51 15.27 0.92
C TRP A 433 41.92 13.98 1.64
N LEU A 434 41.15 12.88 1.52
CA LEU A 434 41.47 11.58 2.09
C LEU A 434 42.78 11.00 1.51
N VAL A 435 42.93 11.08 0.18
CA VAL A 435 44.16 10.63 -0.50
C VAL A 435 45.36 11.45 -0.08
N TYR A 436 45.22 12.79 -0.03
CA TYR A 436 46.29 13.68 0.47
C TYR A 436 46.67 13.36 1.91
N GLY A 437 45.68 13.14 2.78
CA GLY A 437 45.91 12.73 4.17
C GLY A 437 46.71 11.41 4.28
N LYS A 438 46.39 10.39 3.47
CA LYS A 438 47.15 9.14 3.38
C LYS A 438 48.61 9.34 2.90
N ILE A 439 48.76 10.12 1.83
CA ILE A 439 50.10 10.43 1.28
C ILE A 439 50.96 11.21 2.32
N ARG A 440 50.36 12.19 3.00
CA ARG A 440 51.02 12.96 4.06
C ARG A 440 51.50 12.05 5.21
N LYS A 441 50.66 11.13 5.69
CA LYS A 441 51.00 10.13 6.73
C LYS A 441 52.10 9.20 6.25
N TYR A 442 52.04 8.73 5.01
CA TYR A 442 53.09 7.87 4.43
C TYR A 442 54.45 8.60 4.34
N ARG A 443 54.49 9.84 3.86
CA ARG A 443 55.69 10.68 3.81
C ARG A 443 56.26 10.95 5.20
N GLN A 444 55.41 11.18 6.20
CA GLN A 444 55.87 11.34 7.61
C GLN A 444 56.49 10.05 8.18
N LYS A 445 55.91 8.88 7.88
CA LYS A 445 56.43 7.59 8.29
C LYS A 445 57.78 7.30 7.66
N GLN A 446 57.98 7.60 6.38
CA GLN A 446 59.29 7.49 5.71
C GLN A 446 60.35 8.42 6.29
N ARG A 447 59.98 9.70 6.61
CA ARG A 447 60.92 10.63 7.27
C ARG A 447 61.33 10.17 8.65
N ARG A 448 60.45 9.55 9.42
CA ARG A 448 60.76 8.96 10.73
C ARG A 448 61.71 7.75 10.61
N HIS A 449 61.51 6.87 9.62
CA HIS A 449 62.42 5.74 9.37
C HIS A 449 63.79 6.19 8.89
N ARG A 450 63.93 7.21 8.05
CA ARG A 450 65.23 7.77 7.65
C ARG A 450 66.00 8.42 8.80
N ARG A 451 65.32 9.10 9.75
CA ARG A 451 65.93 9.66 10.96
C ARG A 451 66.41 8.57 11.94
N ARG A 452 65.72 7.42 12.04
CA ARG A 452 66.16 6.29 12.88
C ARG A 452 67.34 5.51 12.28
N ARG A 453 67.59 5.55 11.00
CA ARG A 453 68.76 4.94 10.34
C ARG A 453 69.99 5.82 10.35
N ARG A 454 69.91 7.07 10.76
CA ARG A 454 71.03 8.03 10.86
C ARG A 454 71.48 8.27 12.29
N ARG A 455 70.88 7.60 13.27
CA ARG A 455 71.35 7.43 14.64
C ARG A 455 71.79 5.99 14.83
#